data_940a3c51c3ef35268ab5739227cde6c1
#
_entry.id   940a3c51c3ef35268ab5739227cde6c1
#
_cell.length_a   1.000
_cell.length_b   1.000
_cell.length_c   1.000
_cell.angle_alpha   90.00
_cell.angle_beta   90.00
_cell.angle_gamma   90.00
#
_symmetry.space_group_name_H-M   'P 1'
#
loop_
_entity.id
_entity.type
_entity.pdbx_description
1 polymer ?
#
loop_
_entity_poly.entity_id
_entity_poly.type
_entity_poly.pdbx_seq_one_letter_code
_entity_poly.pdbx_strand_id
1 'polypeptide(L)'
;MKNPHTPQFVVLYRWKIKPELEDQFAAGWSQATQALLERGSLGSRLHKGNDDTWYAYAQWSSNAAREKAFAATADSPHQAQMREAILESFPPVYLEPIADFLLPPGTAPKTFDGG
;
A
#
# COMPACT_ATOMS: atom_id res chain seq x y z
N MET A 1 14.61 -11.88 -13.70
CA MET A 1 13.92 -11.22 -14.79
C MET A 1 12.54 -10.78 -14.36
N LYS A 2 12.16 -9.60 -14.79
CA LYS A 2 10.84 -9.06 -14.44
C LYS A 2 9.87 -9.34 -15.58
N ASN A 3 8.62 -9.63 -15.23
CA ASN A 3 7.58 -9.78 -16.24
C ASN A 3 7.01 -8.39 -16.57
N PRO A 4 6.19 -8.29 -17.65
CA PRO A 4 5.65 -6.98 -18.06
C PRO A 4 4.78 -6.30 -17.03
N HIS A 5 4.28 -7.05 -16.04
CA HIS A 5 3.39 -6.51 -15.02
C HIS A 5 4.12 -6.11 -13.75
N THR A 6 5.45 -6.32 -13.68
CA THR A 6 6.22 -5.97 -12.49
C THR A 6 6.29 -4.45 -12.37
N PRO A 7 5.91 -3.88 -11.22
CA PRO A 7 6.04 -2.44 -11.01
C PRO A 7 7.50 -2.04 -10.96
N GLN A 8 7.79 -0.80 -11.35
CA GLN A 8 9.16 -0.29 -11.33
C GLN A 8 9.59 0.17 -9.94
N PHE A 9 8.63 0.55 -9.11
CA PHE A 9 8.93 1.17 -7.82
C PHE A 9 7.90 0.72 -6.80
N VAL A 10 8.37 0.23 -5.66
CA VAL A 10 7.50 -0.27 -4.60
C VAL A 10 7.89 0.40 -3.30
N VAL A 11 6.89 0.72 -2.47
CA VAL A 11 7.12 1.32 -1.17
C VAL A 11 6.41 0.49 -0.12
N LEU A 12 7.10 0.22 0.98
CA LEU A 12 6.52 -0.44 2.14
C LEU A 12 6.37 0.61 3.24
N TYR A 13 5.12 0.86 3.64
CA TYR A 13 4.80 1.75 4.74
C TYR A 13 4.51 0.94 5.98
N ARG A 14 4.88 1.46 7.15
CA ARG A 14 4.69 0.76 8.43
C ARG A 14 4.22 1.73 9.49
N TRP A 15 3.27 1.28 10.32
CA TRP A 15 2.70 2.11 11.39
C TRP A 15 2.33 1.27 12.59
N LYS A 16 2.32 1.92 13.77
CA LYS A 16 1.59 1.43 14.93
C LYS A 16 0.29 2.21 14.98
N ILE A 17 -0.82 1.51 15.15
CA ILE A 17 -2.16 2.10 15.12
C ILE A 17 -2.79 1.99 16.50
N LYS A 18 -3.53 3.04 16.90
CA LYS A 18 -4.28 3.02 18.16
C LYS A 18 -5.30 1.87 18.10
N PRO A 19 -5.29 0.94 19.07
CA PRO A 19 -6.18 -0.23 18.98
C PRO A 19 -7.65 0.12 18.84
N GLU A 20 -8.09 1.19 19.46
CA GLU A 20 -9.50 1.61 19.40
C GLU A 20 -9.85 2.31 18.09
N LEU A 21 -8.86 2.63 17.24
CA LEU A 21 -9.08 3.36 16.00
C LEU A 21 -8.63 2.58 14.76
N GLU A 22 -8.50 1.26 14.87
CA GLU A 22 -8.08 0.42 13.75
C GLU A 22 -9.06 0.50 12.59
N ASP A 23 -10.35 0.47 12.87
CA ASP A 23 -11.36 0.56 11.81
C ASP A 23 -11.33 1.93 11.14
N GLN A 24 -11.11 2.97 11.91
CA GLN A 24 -10.99 4.33 11.38
C GLN A 24 -9.78 4.44 10.45
N PHE A 25 -8.66 3.83 10.86
CA PHE A 25 -7.45 3.84 10.05
C PHE A 25 -7.70 3.12 8.72
N ALA A 26 -8.27 1.92 8.79
CA ALA A 26 -8.53 1.12 7.58
C ALA A 26 -9.47 1.83 6.63
N ALA A 27 -10.52 2.47 7.17
CA ALA A 27 -11.46 3.22 6.34
C ALA A 27 -10.80 4.41 5.68
N GLY A 28 -10.02 5.19 6.44
CA GLY A 28 -9.31 6.34 5.89
C GLY A 28 -8.28 5.92 4.86
N TRP A 29 -7.53 4.85 5.15
CA TRP A 29 -6.54 4.32 4.23
C TRP A 29 -7.19 3.88 2.91
N SER A 30 -8.35 3.22 3.00
CA SER A 30 -9.04 2.74 1.81
C SER A 30 -9.48 3.89 0.91
N GLN A 31 -10.05 4.95 1.51
CA GLN A 31 -10.48 6.11 0.74
C GLN A 31 -9.28 6.85 0.14
N ALA A 32 -8.22 7.04 0.92
CA ALA A 32 -7.02 7.72 0.44
C ALA A 32 -6.39 6.94 -0.70
N THR A 33 -6.37 5.61 -0.59
CA THR A 33 -5.76 4.76 -1.62
C THR A 33 -6.57 4.78 -2.91
N GLN A 34 -7.90 4.81 -2.82
CA GLN A 34 -8.73 4.94 -4.02
C GLN A 34 -8.45 6.24 -4.75
N ALA A 35 -8.25 7.33 -4.02
CA ALA A 35 -7.90 8.61 -4.63
C ALA A 35 -6.54 8.52 -5.33
N LEU A 36 -5.58 7.79 -4.73
CA LEU A 36 -4.27 7.63 -5.35
C LEU A 36 -4.34 6.78 -6.62
N LEU A 37 -5.22 5.78 -6.66
CA LEU A 37 -5.41 4.99 -7.88
C LEU A 37 -5.80 5.87 -9.06
N GLU A 38 -6.60 6.91 -8.82
CA GLU A 38 -7.00 7.84 -9.87
C GLU A 38 -5.86 8.76 -10.29
N ARG A 39 -4.75 8.76 -9.56
CA ARG A 39 -3.62 9.65 -9.82
C ARG A 39 -2.34 8.91 -10.13
N GLY A 40 -2.46 7.64 -10.53
CA GLY A 40 -1.31 6.91 -11.03
C GLY A 40 -0.77 5.80 -10.14
N SER A 41 -1.38 5.55 -8.98
CA SER A 41 -1.00 4.40 -8.18
C SER A 41 -1.26 3.12 -8.97
N LEU A 42 -0.37 2.15 -8.85
CA LEU A 42 -0.53 0.85 -9.46
C LEU A 42 -1.10 -0.18 -8.50
N GLY A 43 -1.58 0.27 -7.35
CA GLY A 43 -2.25 -0.59 -6.39
C GLY A 43 -1.50 -0.70 -5.08
N SER A 44 -2.25 -0.96 -4.01
CA SER A 44 -1.71 -1.10 -2.66
C SER A 44 -2.52 -2.13 -1.91
N ARG A 45 -1.90 -2.71 -0.90
CA ARG A 45 -2.58 -3.66 -0.02
C ARG A 45 -2.19 -3.36 1.43
N LEU A 46 -3.20 -3.29 2.30
CA LEU A 46 -2.99 -3.03 3.72
C LEU A 46 -2.99 -4.35 4.48
N HIS A 47 -2.07 -4.48 5.42
CA HIS A 47 -1.89 -5.68 6.24
C HIS A 47 -1.76 -5.29 7.70
N LYS A 48 -2.25 -6.16 8.59
CA LYS A 48 -1.94 -6.08 10.01
C LYS A 48 -1.01 -7.24 10.33
N GLY A 49 0.18 -6.94 10.82
CA GLY A 49 1.15 -7.96 11.16
C GLY A 49 0.83 -8.60 12.52
N ASN A 50 1.34 -9.81 12.74
CA ASN A 50 1.19 -10.45 14.03
C ASN A 50 2.11 -9.85 15.09
N ASP A 51 2.91 -8.87 14.70
CA ASP A 51 3.74 -8.07 15.61
C ASP A 51 3.06 -6.74 15.98
N ASP A 52 1.76 -6.61 15.67
CA ASP A 52 0.95 -5.42 15.89
C ASP A 52 1.42 -4.21 15.08
N THR A 53 2.28 -4.42 14.10
CA THR A 53 2.66 -3.39 13.15
C THR A 53 1.79 -3.53 11.90
N TRP A 54 1.30 -2.41 11.39
CA TRP A 54 0.51 -2.40 10.16
C TRP A 54 1.42 -2.06 8.99
N TYR A 55 1.20 -2.73 7.87
CA TYR A 55 2.04 -2.65 6.69
C TYR A 55 1.18 -2.34 5.47
N ALA A 56 1.63 -1.42 4.64
CA ALA A 56 1.01 -1.22 3.33
C ALA A 56 2.07 -1.36 2.26
N TYR A 57 1.82 -2.26 1.33
CA TYR A 57 2.66 -2.49 0.16
C TYR A 57 2.04 -1.73 -1.00
N ALA A 58 2.79 -0.79 -1.58
CA ALA A 58 2.26 0.11 -2.61
C ALA A 58 3.14 0.08 -3.86
N GLN A 59 2.51 0.01 -5.02
CA GLN A 59 3.19 -0.09 -6.31
C GLN A 59 3.05 1.20 -7.11
N TRP A 60 4.13 1.64 -7.73
CA TRP A 60 4.17 2.87 -8.52
C TRP A 60 5.04 2.68 -9.75
N SER A 61 4.82 3.50 -10.79
CA SER A 61 5.69 3.50 -11.95
C SER A 61 7.04 4.16 -11.64
N SER A 62 7.04 5.13 -10.71
CA SER A 62 8.25 5.83 -10.30
C SER A 62 8.02 6.58 -9.00
N ASN A 63 9.09 6.98 -8.33
CA ASN A 63 8.95 7.83 -7.16
C ASN A 63 8.38 9.20 -7.52
N ALA A 64 8.71 9.71 -8.69
CA ALA A 64 8.16 11.00 -9.13
C ALA A 64 6.63 10.94 -9.26
N ALA A 65 6.10 9.85 -9.81
CA ALA A 65 4.65 9.65 -9.91
C ALA A 65 4.01 9.60 -8.53
N ARG A 66 4.66 8.90 -7.61
CA ARG A 66 4.18 8.81 -6.22
C ARG A 66 4.13 10.18 -5.56
N GLU A 67 5.22 10.94 -5.65
CA GLU A 67 5.28 12.27 -5.03
C GLU A 67 4.22 13.21 -5.59
N LYS A 68 4.00 13.16 -6.89
CA LYS A 68 2.98 13.98 -7.54
C LYS A 68 1.59 13.63 -7.02
N ALA A 69 1.29 12.33 -6.89
CA ALA A 69 -0.01 11.88 -6.41
C ALA A 69 -0.24 12.31 -4.96
N PHE A 70 0.77 12.14 -4.10
CA PHE A 70 0.65 12.55 -2.71
C PHE A 70 0.48 14.06 -2.56
N ALA A 71 1.19 14.84 -3.36
CA ALA A 71 1.04 16.29 -3.31
C ALA A 71 -0.40 16.71 -3.66
N ALA A 72 -1.02 16.01 -4.61
CA ALA A 72 -2.37 16.33 -5.03
C ALA A 72 -3.44 15.93 -4.00
N THR A 73 -3.12 15.01 -3.08
CA THR A 73 -4.10 14.48 -2.11
C THR A 73 -3.77 14.83 -0.67
N ALA A 74 -2.75 15.66 -0.43
CA ALA A 74 -2.24 15.91 0.92
C ALA A 74 -3.28 16.49 1.88
N ASP A 75 -4.21 17.28 1.38
CA ASP A 75 -5.20 17.97 2.20
C ASP A 75 -6.53 17.22 2.30
N SER A 76 -6.59 15.97 1.86
CA SER A 76 -7.85 15.24 1.89
C SER A 76 -8.24 14.91 3.33
N PRO A 77 -9.57 14.86 3.62
CA PRO A 77 -10.04 14.50 4.96
C PRO A 77 -9.65 13.06 5.32
N HIS A 78 -9.43 12.21 4.33
CA HIS A 78 -9.03 10.83 4.57
C HIS A 78 -7.62 10.74 5.15
N GLN A 79 -6.74 11.64 4.74
CA GLN A 79 -5.40 11.71 5.30
C GLN A 79 -5.44 12.12 6.76
N ALA A 80 -6.29 13.09 7.10
CA ALA A 80 -6.45 13.51 8.49
C ALA A 80 -7.02 12.38 9.36
N GLN A 81 -7.98 11.64 8.81
CA GLN A 81 -8.60 10.50 9.48
C GLN A 81 -7.55 9.43 9.81
N MET A 82 -6.64 9.17 8.88
CA MET A 82 -5.56 8.22 9.11
C MET A 82 -4.60 8.73 10.19
N ARG A 83 -4.18 10.00 10.09
CA ARG A 83 -3.22 10.56 11.04
C ARG A 83 -3.72 10.50 12.48
N GLU A 84 -5.01 10.71 12.67
CA GLU A 84 -5.60 10.65 14.01
C GLU A 84 -5.45 9.27 14.65
N ALA A 85 -5.48 8.23 13.83
CA ALA A 85 -5.43 6.85 14.31
C ALA A 85 -4.01 6.33 14.52
N ILE A 86 -3.00 7.04 14.05
CA ILE A 86 -1.62 6.56 14.08
C ILE A 86 -0.96 6.90 15.41
N LEU A 87 -0.39 5.86 16.06
CA LEU A 87 0.45 6.04 17.25
C LEU A 87 1.87 6.39 16.85
N GLU A 88 2.40 5.71 15.85
CA GLU A 88 3.77 5.87 15.41
C GLU A 88 3.88 5.54 13.93
N SER A 89 4.57 6.40 13.18
CA SER A 89 4.90 6.15 11.79
C SER A 89 6.37 5.83 11.68
N PHE A 90 6.70 4.80 10.90
CA PHE A 90 8.09 4.46 10.62
C PHE A 90 8.48 5.02 9.25
N PRO A 91 9.78 5.25 9.01
CA PRO A 91 10.20 5.71 7.68
C PRO A 91 9.80 4.68 6.61
N PRO A 92 9.33 5.13 5.45
CA PRO A 92 9.00 4.19 4.38
C PRO A 92 10.26 3.50 3.87
N VAL A 93 10.08 2.25 3.44
CA VAL A 93 11.15 1.48 2.81
C VAL A 93 10.88 1.44 1.32
N TYR A 94 11.86 1.85 0.53
CA TYR A 94 11.75 1.82 -0.93
C TYR A 94 12.33 0.51 -1.42
N LEU A 95 11.55 -0.20 -2.22
CA LEU A 95 11.89 -1.55 -2.67
C LEU A 95 12.03 -1.57 -4.18
N GLU A 96 13.05 -2.24 -4.65
CA GLU A 96 13.24 -2.48 -6.07
C GLU A 96 12.95 -3.94 -6.36
N PRO A 97 11.93 -4.25 -7.18
CA PRO A 97 11.67 -5.65 -7.52
C PRO A 97 12.83 -6.25 -8.31
N ILE A 98 13.32 -7.39 -7.85
CA ILE A 98 14.46 -8.07 -8.48
C ILE A 98 13.98 -9.29 -9.26
N ALA A 99 13.06 -10.05 -8.68
CA ALA A 99 12.47 -11.23 -9.32
C ALA A 99 11.01 -11.25 -8.95
N ASP A 100 10.14 -11.56 -9.89
CA ASP A 100 8.70 -11.45 -9.68
C ASP A 100 8.00 -12.70 -10.17
N PHE A 101 7.48 -13.47 -9.23
CA PHE A 101 6.72 -14.69 -9.50
C PHE A 101 5.28 -14.57 -9.00
N LEU A 102 4.83 -13.33 -8.71
CA LEU A 102 3.43 -13.12 -8.34
C LEU A 102 2.54 -13.36 -9.55
N LEU A 103 1.38 -13.95 -9.29
CA LEU A 103 0.41 -14.19 -10.35
C LEU A 103 -0.53 -12.99 -10.47
N PRO A 104 -0.99 -12.66 -11.69
CA PRO A 104 -1.98 -11.60 -11.85
C PRO A 104 -3.26 -11.92 -11.08
N PRO A 105 -4.02 -10.90 -10.67
CA PRO A 105 -5.29 -11.13 -9.99
C PRO A 105 -6.21 -12.05 -10.80
N GLY A 106 -6.86 -12.97 -10.11
CA GLY A 106 -7.76 -13.89 -10.76
C GLY A 106 -7.11 -15.13 -11.34
N THR A 107 -5.77 -15.20 -11.30
CA THR A 107 -5.04 -16.37 -11.80
C THR A 107 -4.79 -17.32 -10.63
N ALA A 108 -5.18 -18.58 -10.80
CA ALA A 108 -4.90 -19.60 -9.79
C ALA A 108 -4.08 -20.71 -10.42
N PRO A 109 -3.08 -21.25 -9.72
CA PRO A 109 -2.34 -22.40 -10.23
C PRO A 109 -3.26 -23.59 -10.40
N LYS A 110 -3.18 -24.24 -11.54
CA LYS A 110 -4.06 -25.37 -11.81
C LYS A 110 -3.75 -26.57 -10.93
N THR A 111 -2.52 -26.69 -10.51
CA THR A 111 -2.10 -27.82 -9.69
C THR A 111 -2.30 -27.59 -8.21
N PHE A 112 -2.79 -26.43 -7.84
CA PHE A 112 -2.98 -26.09 -6.46
C PHE A 112 -4.34 -26.58 -6.01
N ASP A 113 -4.39 -27.62 -5.21
CA ASP A 113 -5.64 -28.25 -4.85
C ASP A 113 -5.80 -28.52 -3.36
N GLY A 114 -4.85 -28.23 -2.58
CA GLY A 114 -4.96 -28.55 -1.19
C GLY A 114 -4.75 -27.36 -0.30
N GLY A 115 -4.66 -26.32 -0.92
CA GLY A 115 -4.24 -25.09 -0.29
C GLY A 115 -4.85 -24.79 0.99
#